data_e0f7352277f6877ea31aa0a71a1f2dfa
#
_entry.id   e0f7352277f6877ea31aa0a71a1f2dfa
#
_cell.length_a   1.000
_cell.length_b   1.000
_cell.length_c   1.000
_cell.angle_alpha   90.00
_cell.angle_beta   90.00
_cell.angle_gamma   90.00
#
_symmetry.space_group_name_H-M   'P 1'
#
loop_
_entity.id
_entity.type
_entity.pdbx_description
1 polymer ?
#
loop_
_entity_poly.entity_id
_entity_poly.type
_entity_poly.pdbx_seq_one_letter_code
_entity_poly.pdbx_strand_id
1 'polypeptide(L)'
;MLIVGGGLVGLTTALLLRHRGVDVTLVEKRATTSPQPKARRFHVRSLEIFRELGLAETVHEAARGLADHDCMAGGRTLAEAEQLPPWRPTGPGESMDVSPELPCLVAQNVLEPVLRQAAQDAGADVRFSTALTSFEQDADGVVAELAGSRLRAAYLVAADGAHSPVRSALGIGRSGRGAVGDDNVNVYFRADLADVVRGREFNICQIQHPDAPGGLASVDGRLHWVFMTPGGEVDRDWPALLRTALGVPAPDLEVMSVLPWRPEMLVADRYSSGRVHLAGDAAHVMPPYAAVGANTGIADAHNLGWKLAAVLSGAAAPALLDSYDAERRPAGWFAADQSSRRAPDLTAAPDPTLAHPFVLAAGGFQYPAGAISGGPGEGGEAEPITEFAPAGRVGTRIPHRWLDTAHAKSTVDIAGPGWALAVAGDPQRWQPNGLPVHRLDVDFLREGEGLLLRPDDVVAWRGTDPTAPANVLEKLLRA
;
A
#
# COMPACT_ATOMS: atom_id res chain seq x y z
N MET A 1 5.26 0.51 21.56
CA MET A 1 4.27 0.02 20.57
C MET A 1 4.42 -1.48 20.36
N LEU A 2 3.31 -2.21 20.23
CA LEU A 2 3.33 -3.61 19.77
C LEU A 2 2.75 -3.70 18.35
N ILE A 3 3.43 -4.39 17.47
CA ILE A 3 2.94 -4.72 16.12
C ILE A 3 2.82 -6.25 16.03
N VAL A 4 1.67 -6.74 15.58
CA VAL A 4 1.41 -8.17 15.38
C VAL A 4 1.34 -8.46 13.89
N GLY A 5 2.30 -9.22 13.38
CA GLY A 5 2.47 -9.58 11.98
C GLY A 5 3.72 -8.98 11.35
N GLY A 6 4.61 -9.84 10.85
CA GLY A 6 5.90 -9.51 10.23
C GLY A 6 5.88 -9.51 8.70
N GLY A 7 4.72 -9.22 8.09
CA GLY A 7 4.58 -9.00 6.65
C GLY A 7 4.85 -7.53 6.25
N LEU A 8 4.62 -7.22 4.96
CA LEU A 8 4.86 -5.88 4.37
C LEU A 8 4.34 -4.74 5.23
N VAL A 9 3.08 -4.81 5.64
CA VAL A 9 2.40 -3.73 6.37
C VAL A 9 2.96 -3.58 7.79
N GLY A 10 3.16 -4.68 8.51
CA GLY A 10 3.73 -4.63 9.86
C GLY A 10 5.16 -4.11 9.87
N LEU A 11 6.00 -4.55 8.95
CA LEU A 11 7.38 -4.07 8.80
C LEU A 11 7.43 -2.59 8.42
N THR A 12 6.57 -2.15 7.47
CA THR A 12 6.45 -0.73 7.11
C THR A 12 5.96 0.11 8.30
N THR A 13 4.99 -0.40 9.08
CA THR A 13 4.53 0.28 10.30
C THR A 13 5.66 0.43 11.32
N ALA A 14 6.48 -0.62 11.50
CA ALA A 14 7.63 -0.57 12.39
C ALA A 14 8.66 0.49 11.97
N LEU A 15 8.97 0.54 10.68
CA LEU A 15 9.88 1.52 10.10
C LEU A 15 9.38 2.95 10.29
N LEU A 16 8.11 3.22 9.96
CA LEU A 16 7.50 4.55 10.10
C LEU A 16 7.44 5.03 11.55
N LEU A 17 7.17 4.14 12.49
CA LEU A 17 7.21 4.47 13.92
C LEU A 17 8.62 4.71 14.42
N ARG A 18 9.60 3.89 14.01
CA ARG A 18 11.01 4.09 14.36
C ARG A 18 11.57 5.38 13.77
N HIS A 19 11.22 5.70 12.54
CA HIS A 19 11.59 6.96 11.87
C HIS A 19 11.11 8.19 12.69
N ARG A 20 10.00 8.04 13.42
CA ARG A 20 9.44 9.08 14.31
C ARG A 20 9.83 8.91 15.80
N GLY A 21 10.86 8.11 16.09
CA GLY A 21 11.43 7.94 17.43
C GLY A 21 10.59 7.10 18.40
N VAL A 22 9.60 6.35 17.92
CA VAL A 22 8.75 5.48 18.76
C VAL A 22 9.42 4.12 18.94
N ASP A 23 9.46 3.62 20.18
CA ASP A 23 9.93 2.26 20.47
C ASP A 23 8.89 1.22 20.02
N VAL A 24 9.37 0.23 19.26
CA VAL A 24 8.56 -0.79 18.61
C VAL A 24 9.06 -2.18 18.94
N THR A 25 8.13 -3.04 19.37
CA THR A 25 8.29 -4.50 19.33
C THR A 25 7.34 -5.05 18.27
N LEU A 26 7.87 -5.79 17.30
CA LEU A 26 7.11 -6.49 16.27
C LEU A 26 7.23 -7.99 16.52
N VAL A 27 6.08 -8.69 16.55
CA VAL A 27 6.02 -10.14 16.71
C VAL A 27 5.41 -10.81 15.46
N GLU A 28 6.02 -11.90 15.02
CA GLU A 28 5.56 -12.74 13.92
C GLU A 28 5.62 -14.22 14.34
N LYS A 29 4.51 -14.93 14.14
CA LYS A 29 4.39 -16.35 14.50
C LYS A 29 5.25 -17.29 13.66
N ARG A 30 5.56 -16.90 12.40
CA ARG A 30 6.40 -17.68 11.51
C ARG A 30 7.88 -17.48 11.84
N ALA A 31 8.71 -18.45 11.44
CA ALA A 31 10.16 -18.37 11.66
C ALA A 31 10.85 -17.39 10.69
N THR A 32 10.27 -17.16 9.52
CA THR A 32 10.81 -16.29 8.49
C THR A 32 9.71 -15.42 7.86
N THR A 33 10.10 -14.45 7.05
CA THR A 33 9.22 -13.72 6.13
C THR A 33 8.51 -14.68 5.17
N SER A 34 7.46 -14.22 4.52
CA SER A 34 6.69 -15.08 3.62
C SER A 34 7.57 -15.62 2.48
N PRO A 35 7.61 -16.95 2.25
CA PRO A 35 8.28 -17.51 1.08
C PRO A 35 7.44 -17.33 -0.21
N GLN A 36 6.19 -16.86 -0.09
CA GLN A 36 5.25 -16.75 -1.20
C GLN A 36 5.34 -15.37 -1.87
N PRO A 37 5.51 -15.31 -3.19
CA PRO A 37 5.56 -14.07 -3.96
C PRO A 37 4.15 -13.51 -4.25
N LYS A 38 3.40 -13.12 -3.20
CA LYS A 38 2.01 -12.69 -3.31
C LYS A 38 1.86 -11.34 -4.01
N ALA A 39 2.31 -10.25 -3.37
CA ALA A 39 2.35 -8.93 -3.99
C ALA A 39 3.60 -8.82 -4.86
N ARG A 40 3.48 -8.13 -6.01
CA ARG A 40 4.60 -7.96 -6.94
C ARG A 40 4.73 -6.57 -7.52
N ARG A 41 3.66 -5.78 -7.58
CA ARG A 41 3.70 -4.40 -8.07
C ARG A 41 3.51 -3.41 -6.93
N PHE A 42 4.47 -2.52 -6.77
CA PHE A 42 4.38 -1.39 -5.86
C PHE A 42 4.20 -0.10 -6.65
N HIS A 43 3.15 0.63 -6.29
CA HIS A 43 2.78 1.87 -6.93
C HIS A 43 3.60 3.06 -6.43
N VAL A 44 3.59 4.14 -7.17
CA VAL A 44 4.36 5.35 -6.88
C VAL A 44 4.13 5.84 -5.44
N ARG A 45 2.90 5.78 -4.92
CA ARG A 45 2.63 6.19 -3.53
C ARG A 45 3.37 5.37 -2.49
N SER A 46 3.51 4.06 -2.70
CA SER A 46 4.31 3.22 -1.79
C SER A 46 5.80 3.55 -1.88
N LEU A 47 6.30 3.85 -3.08
CA LEU A 47 7.69 4.26 -3.28
C LEU A 47 7.98 5.64 -2.67
N GLU A 48 7.02 6.58 -2.67
CA GLU A 48 7.14 7.86 -1.94
C GLU A 48 7.28 7.63 -0.42
N ILE A 49 6.50 6.70 0.14
CA ILE A 49 6.61 6.33 1.55
C ILE A 49 7.98 5.70 1.86
N PHE A 50 8.48 4.85 0.97
CA PHE A 50 9.83 4.30 1.12
C PHE A 50 10.91 5.36 0.89
N ARG A 51 10.66 6.38 0.05
CA ARG A 51 11.54 7.55 -0.12
C ARG A 51 11.65 8.36 1.17
N GLU A 52 10.54 8.64 1.86
CA GLU A 52 10.53 9.30 3.18
C GLU A 52 11.42 8.54 4.19
N LEU A 53 11.40 7.21 4.13
CA LEU A 53 12.21 6.34 4.99
C LEU A 53 13.68 6.18 4.52
N GLY A 54 14.06 6.80 3.40
CA GLY A 54 15.40 6.62 2.79
C GLY A 54 15.60 5.24 2.16
N LEU A 55 14.55 4.50 1.84
CA LEU A 55 14.59 3.11 1.35
C LEU A 55 14.26 2.96 -0.14
N ALA A 56 13.86 4.04 -0.86
CA ALA A 56 13.42 3.92 -2.25
C ALA A 56 14.51 3.28 -3.15
N GLU A 57 15.76 3.73 -3.04
CA GLU A 57 16.88 3.15 -3.80
C GLU A 57 17.09 1.67 -3.48
N THR A 58 17.02 1.29 -2.20
CA THR A 58 17.15 -0.12 -1.77
C THR A 58 16.03 -0.99 -2.34
N VAL A 59 14.81 -0.45 -2.42
CA VAL A 59 13.65 -1.15 -3.01
C VAL A 59 13.82 -1.28 -4.53
N HIS A 60 14.28 -0.23 -5.23
CA HIS A 60 14.59 -0.29 -6.66
C HIS A 60 15.73 -1.26 -6.96
N GLU A 61 16.74 -1.33 -6.11
CA GLU A 61 17.81 -2.33 -6.19
C GLU A 61 17.26 -3.75 -6.11
N ALA A 62 16.40 -4.03 -5.13
CA ALA A 62 15.74 -5.32 -4.97
C ALA A 62 14.82 -5.65 -6.17
N ALA A 63 14.35 -4.65 -6.89
CA ALA A 63 13.49 -4.78 -8.07
C ALA A 63 14.24 -5.00 -9.38
N ARG A 64 15.58 -4.91 -9.41
CA ARG A 64 16.39 -4.96 -10.65
C ARG A 64 16.10 -6.17 -11.53
N GLY A 65 15.86 -7.34 -10.94
CA GLY A 65 15.57 -8.58 -11.70
C GLY A 65 14.29 -8.48 -12.55
N LEU A 66 13.42 -7.50 -12.27
CA LEU A 66 12.15 -7.28 -12.99
C LEU A 66 12.07 -5.90 -13.66
N ALA A 67 13.18 -5.17 -13.81
CA ALA A 67 13.18 -3.80 -14.32
C ALA A 67 12.57 -3.69 -15.74
N ASP A 68 12.79 -4.68 -16.59
CA ASP A 68 12.30 -4.69 -17.98
C ASP A 68 10.96 -5.43 -18.15
N HIS A 69 10.27 -5.78 -17.03
CA HIS A 69 9.08 -6.65 -17.05
C HIS A 69 7.75 -5.86 -17.01
N ASP A 70 7.71 -4.61 -17.41
CA ASP A 70 6.49 -3.79 -17.32
C ASP A 70 5.40 -4.13 -18.35
N CYS A 71 5.75 -4.84 -19.43
CA CYS A 71 4.79 -5.25 -20.45
C CYS A 71 3.89 -6.39 -19.97
N MET A 72 2.70 -6.46 -20.54
CA MET A 72 1.87 -7.65 -20.48
C MET A 72 2.15 -8.52 -21.71
N ALA A 73 1.89 -9.82 -21.62
CA ALA A 73 2.00 -10.72 -22.74
C ALA A 73 0.79 -11.67 -22.80
N GLY A 74 0.55 -12.28 -23.96
CA GLY A 74 -0.50 -13.27 -24.11
C GLY A 74 -0.24 -14.20 -25.27
N GLY A 75 -0.71 -15.43 -25.17
CA GLY A 75 -0.59 -16.45 -26.21
C GLY A 75 -1.20 -17.77 -25.78
N ARG A 76 -1.22 -18.73 -26.70
CA ARG A 76 -1.71 -20.08 -26.36
C ARG A 76 -0.82 -20.72 -25.30
N THR A 77 0.50 -20.60 -25.47
CA THR A 77 1.52 -21.05 -24.53
C THR A 77 2.52 -19.92 -24.31
N LEU A 78 3.43 -20.04 -23.32
CA LEU A 78 4.52 -19.07 -23.16
C LEU A 78 5.43 -19.04 -24.41
N ALA A 79 5.69 -20.18 -25.03
CA ALA A 79 6.51 -20.26 -26.23
C ALA A 79 5.94 -19.44 -27.40
N GLU A 80 4.61 -19.37 -27.52
CA GLU A 80 3.86 -18.65 -28.55
C GLU A 80 3.40 -17.27 -28.12
N ALA A 81 3.70 -16.84 -26.88
CA ALA A 81 3.22 -15.58 -26.35
C ALA A 81 3.90 -14.38 -27.01
N GLU A 82 3.11 -13.33 -27.24
CA GLU A 82 3.56 -12.04 -27.75
C GLU A 82 3.35 -10.96 -26.68
N GLN A 83 4.21 -9.95 -26.67
CA GLN A 83 4.02 -8.79 -25.84
C GLN A 83 2.80 -7.99 -26.33
N LEU A 84 1.93 -7.63 -25.40
CA LEU A 84 0.83 -6.71 -25.65
C LEU A 84 1.37 -5.26 -25.61
N PRO A 85 0.74 -4.32 -26.34
CA PRO A 85 1.12 -2.91 -26.27
C PRO A 85 1.15 -2.45 -24.81
N PRO A 86 2.18 -1.69 -24.39
CA PRO A 86 2.23 -1.17 -23.03
C PRO A 86 1.04 -0.25 -22.80
N TRP A 87 0.43 -0.39 -21.60
CA TRP A 87 -0.59 0.57 -21.19
C TRP A 87 0.05 1.96 -21.08
N ARG A 88 -0.52 2.95 -21.74
CA ARG A 88 -0.12 4.35 -21.65
C ARG A 88 -1.36 5.20 -21.40
N PRO A 89 -1.22 6.31 -20.65
CA PRO A 89 -2.27 7.32 -20.59
C PRO A 89 -2.67 7.73 -22.01
N THR A 90 -3.97 7.77 -22.29
CA THR A 90 -4.51 8.04 -23.65
C THR A 90 -5.13 9.42 -23.77
N GLY A 91 -5.24 10.18 -22.68
CA GLY A 91 -5.85 11.50 -22.64
C GLY A 91 -4.89 12.62 -23.06
N PRO A 92 -5.40 13.66 -23.77
CA PRO A 92 -4.61 14.86 -24.04
C PRO A 92 -4.17 15.52 -22.72
N GLY A 93 -2.87 15.72 -22.52
CA GLY A 93 -2.31 16.34 -21.31
C GLY A 93 -2.07 15.39 -20.14
N GLU A 94 -2.34 14.09 -20.28
CA GLU A 94 -1.93 13.11 -19.26
C GLU A 94 -0.40 13.01 -19.20
N SER A 95 0.15 13.32 -18.05
CA SER A 95 1.58 13.18 -17.75
C SER A 95 1.82 11.96 -16.89
N MET A 96 2.90 11.24 -17.14
CA MET A 96 3.41 10.20 -16.25
C MET A 96 4.17 10.79 -15.05
N ASP A 97 4.42 12.09 -15.02
CA ASP A 97 5.10 12.81 -13.93
C ASP A 97 4.13 13.11 -12.78
N VAL A 98 3.66 12.03 -12.15
CA VAL A 98 2.68 12.08 -11.05
C VAL A 98 3.34 11.87 -9.67
N SER A 99 4.65 11.59 -9.65
CA SER A 99 5.42 11.23 -8.46
C SER A 99 6.92 11.46 -8.69
N PRO A 100 7.71 11.80 -7.66
CA PRO A 100 9.17 11.80 -7.75
C PRO A 100 9.75 10.39 -7.86
N GLU A 101 8.94 9.34 -7.63
CA GLU A 101 9.35 7.96 -7.69
C GLU A 101 8.64 7.21 -8.83
N LEU A 102 9.32 6.20 -9.36
CA LEU A 102 8.73 5.29 -10.34
C LEU A 102 8.11 4.07 -9.62
N PRO A 103 7.03 3.50 -10.16
CA PRO A 103 6.53 2.23 -9.66
C PRO A 103 7.55 1.14 -9.96
N CYS A 104 7.55 0.06 -9.18
CA CYS A 104 8.43 -1.06 -9.44
C CYS A 104 7.73 -2.42 -9.30
N LEU A 105 8.33 -3.42 -9.94
CA LEU A 105 8.00 -4.83 -9.76
C LEU A 105 9.06 -5.47 -8.87
N VAL A 106 8.65 -5.88 -7.67
CA VAL A 106 9.47 -6.67 -6.75
C VAL A 106 8.56 -7.63 -6.01
N ALA A 107 8.91 -8.91 -6.01
CA ALA A 107 8.08 -9.90 -5.33
C ALA A 107 8.14 -9.72 -3.81
N GLN A 108 7.01 -9.96 -3.14
CA GLN A 108 6.87 -9.81 -1.69
C GLN A 108 7.92 -10.58 -0.90
N ASN A 109 8.23 -11.81 -1.32
CA ASN A 109 9.26 -12.65 -0.68
C ASN A 109 10.70 -12.12 -0.87
N VAL A 110 10.92 -11.21 -1.81
CA VAL A 110 12.18 -10.48 -2.00
C VAL A 110 12.18 -9.19 -1.16
N LEU A 111 11.08 -8.46 -1.12
CA LEU A 111 10.99 -7.17 -0.42
C LEU A 111 10.89 -7.31 1.11
N GLU A 112 10.15 -8.28 1.63
CA GLU A 112 9.98 -8.44 3.09
C GLU A 112 11.29 -8.64 3.86
N PRO A 113 12.28 -9.45 3.40
CA PRO A 113 13.59 -9.53 4.02
C PRO A 113 14.33 -8.18 4.09
N VAL A 114 14.23 -7.37 3.03
CA VAL A 114 14.83 -6.03 2.97
C VAL A 114 14.20 -5.11 4.02
N LEU A 115 12.86 -5.07 4.09
CA LEU A 115 12.16 -4.25 5.09
C LEU A 115 12.40 -4.75 6.52
N ARG A 116 12.52 -6.08 6.72
CA ARG A 116 12.86 -6.66 8.02
C ARG A 116 14.24 -6.18 8.49
N GLN A 117 15.24 -6.27 7.62
CA GLN A 117 16.59 -5.83 7.95
C GLN A 117 16.59 -4.33 8.26
N ALA A 118 15.96 -3.51 7.42
CA ALA A 118 15.84 -2.07 7.65
C ALA A 118 15.15 -1.73 8.96
N ALA A 119 14.09 -2.46 9.35
CA ALA A 119 13.40 -2.26 10.63
C ALA A 119 14.30 -2.59 11.83
N GLN A 120 15.11 -3.65 11.73
CA GLN A 120 16.10 -4.03 12.76
C GLN A 120 17.21 -2.97 12.87
N ASP A 121 17.73 -2.49 11.74
CA ASP A 121 18.76 -1.45 11.68
C ASP A 121 18.26 -0.11 12.24
N ALA A 122 16.95 0.18 12.05
CA ALA A 122 16.29 1.33 12.68
C ALA A 122 16.02 1.14 14.19
N GLY A 123 16.40 -0.01 14.76
CA GLY A 123 16.27 -0.31 16.19
C GLY A 123 14.90 -0.82 16.61
N ALA A 124 14.10 -1.40 15.71
CA ALA A 124 12.89 -2.14 16.09
C ALA A 124 13.28 -3.51 16.69
N ASP A 125 12.60 -3.91 17.77
CA ASP A 125 12.69 -5.25 18.36
C ASP A 125 11.81 -6.21 17.55
N VAL A 126 12.40 -6.87 16.54
CA VAL A 126 11.71 -7.74 15.60
C VAL A 126 11.86 -9.20 15.98
N ARG A 127 10.78 -9.82 16.46
CA ARG A 127 10.73 -11.18 17.00
C ARG A 127 9.93 -12.11 16.10
N PHE A 128 10.61 -12.89 15.28
CA PHE A 128 10.02 -14.02 14.57
C PHE A 128 9.89 -15.25 15.48
N SER A 129 9.14 -16.27 15.07
CA SER A 129 8.78 -17.44 15.89
C SER A 129 8.10 -17.05 17.21
N THR A 130 7.42 -15.89 17.24
CA THR A 130 6.78 -15.36 18.44
C THR A 130 5.30 -15.08 18.13
N ALA A 131 4.42 -15.95 18.58
CA ALA A 131 2.98 -15.79 18.36
C ALA A 131 2.33 -14.96 19.47
N LEU A 132 1.44 -14.06 19.12
CA LEU A 132 0.45 -13.50 20.05
C LEU A 132 -0.58 -14.59 20.33
N THR A 133 -0.80 -14.93 21.60
CA THR A 133 -1.77 -15.95 22.04
C THR A 133 -3.08 -15.33 22.52
N SER A 134 -2.98 -14.21 23.24
CA SER A 134 -4.12 -13.39 23.66
C SER A 134 -3.68 -11.98 23.99
N PHE A 135 -4.62 -11.08 24.15
CA PHE A 135 -4.37 -9.72 24.64
C PHE A 135 -5.58 -9.20 25.40
N GLU A 136 -5.30 -8.27 26.30
CA GLU A 136 -6.29 -7.47 27.01
C GLU A 136 -5.90 -6.00 26.90
N GLN A 137 -6.87 -5.10 26.95
CA GLN A 137 -6.64 -3.66 26.94
C GLN A 137 -7.35 -2.98 28.11
N ASP A 138 -6.72 -1.94 28.65
CA ASP A 138 -7.25 -1.07 29.69
C ASP A 138 -7.09 0.41 29.30
N ALA A 139 -7.37 1.32 30.23
CA ALA A 139 -7.25 2.76 30.00
C ALA A 139 -5.80 3.19 29.67
N ASP A 140 -4.79 2.43 30.12
CA ASP A 140 -3.38 2.82 30.04
C ASP A 140 -2.59 2.06 28.97
N GLY A 141 -3.12 0.95 28.42
CA GLY A 141 -2.40 0.19 27.41
C GLY A 141 -3.02 -1.15 27.02
N VAL A 142 -2.20 -1.93 26.34
CA VAL A 142 -2.51 -3.30 25.92
C VAL A 142 -1.50 -4.23 26.58
N VAL A 143 -1.99 -5.30 27.18
CA VAL A 143 -1.18 -6.40 27.71
C VAL A 143 -1.33 -7.59 26.78
N ALA A 144 -0.24 -7.99 26.16
CA ALA A 144 -0.17 -9.09 25.20
C ALA A 144 0.51 -10.31 25.84
N GLU A 145 -0.13 -11.46 25.73
CA GLU A 145 0.47 -12.75 26.04
C GLU A 145 1.12 -13.29 24.76
N LEU A 146 2.42 -13.45 24.82
CA LEU A 146 3.21 -14.01 23.72
C LEU A 146 3.62 -15.44 24.08
N ALA A 147 3.99 -16.24 23.07
CA ALA A 147 4.53 -17.57 23.32
C ALA A 147 5.78 -17.47 24.22
N GLY A 148 5.61 -17.80 25.52
CA GLY A 148 6.67 -17.80 26.53
C GLY A 148 6.97 -16.47 27.24
N SER A 149 6.21 -15.38 26.98
CA SER A 149 6.43 -14.10 27.64
C SER A 149 5.18 -13.21 27.63
N ARG A 150 5.19 -12.18 28.47
CA ARG A 150 4.15 -11.14 28.55
C ARG A 150 4.75 -9.78 28.24
N LEU A 151 4.02 -8.96 27.46
CA LEU A 151 4.46 -7.64 27.06
C LEU A 151 3.34 -6.62 27.27
N ARG A 152 3.67 -5.44 27.85
CA ARG A 152 2.78 -4.30 27.90
C ARG A 152 3.20 -3.24 26.88
N ALA A 153 2.24 -2.71 26.14
CA ALA A 153 2.43 -1.66 25.17
C ALA A 153 1.33 -0.59 25.30
N ALA A 154 1.61 0.64 24.91
CA ALA A 154 0.60 1.70 24.93
C ALA A 154 -0.52 1.45 23.89
N TYR A 155 -0.16 0.94 22.72
CA TYR A 155 -1.09 0.56 21.64
C TYR A 155 -0.61 -0.71 20.94
N LEU A 156 -1.54 -1.38 20.22
CA LEU A 156 -1.29 -2.54 19.38
C LEU A 156 -1.75 -2.24 17.94
N VAL A 157 -0.89 -2.53 16.97
CA VAL A 157 -1.26 -2.54 15.54
C VAL A 157 -1.33 -3.99 15.07
N ALA A 158 -2.50 -4.41 14.60
CA ALA A 158 -2.73 -5.72 14.01
C ALA A 158 -2.52 -5.66 12.49
N ALA A 159 -1.40 -6.19 12.03
CA ALA A 159 -1.06 -6.45 10.64
C ALA A 159 -0.94 -7.96 10.37
N ASP A 160 -1.80 -8.74 11.04
CA ASP A 160 -1.76 -10.21 11.17
C ASP A 160 -2.49 -10.95 10.04
N GLY A 161 -2.86 -10.22 8.97
CA GLY A 161 -3.35 -10.75 7.70
C GLY A 161 -4.86 -10.99 7.65
N ALA A 162 -5.33 -11.54 6.53
CA ALA A 162 -6.74 -11.66 6.18
C ALA A 162 -7.61 -12.39 7.23
N HIS A 163 -7.04 -13.39 7.88
CA HIS A 163 -7.73 -14.17 8.92
C HIS A 163 -7.58 -13.57 10.33
N SER A 164 -6.93 -12.46 10.50
CA SER A 164 -6.63 -11.73 11.73
C SER A 164 -7.27 -12.27 13.02
N PRO A 165 -6.52 -13.01 13.85
CA PRO A 165 -6.97 -13.40 15.19
C PRO A 165 -7.29 -12.20 16.08
N VAL A 166 -6.54 -11.09 15.92
CA VAL A 166 -6.76 -9.86 16.68
C VAL A 166 -8.11 -9.23 16.34
N ARG A 167 -8.45 -9.10 15.04
CA ARG A 167 -9.77 -8.61 14.61
C ARG A 167 -10.89 -9.47 15.19
N SER A 168 -10.74 -10.80 15.11
CA SER A 168 -11.73 -11.74 15.61
C SER A 168 -11.90 -11.66 17.14
N ALA A 169 -10.81 -11.51 17.89
CA ALA A 169 -10.85 -11.33 19.35
C ALA A 169 -11.54 -10.03 19.78
N LEU A 170 -11.47 -8.98 18.95
CA LEU A 170 -12.19 -7.72 19.16
C LEU A 170 -13.67 -7.79 18.75
N GLY A 171 -14.15 -8.90 18.19
CA GLY A 171 -15.51 -9.02 17.68
C GLY A 171 -15.80 -8.07 16.51
N ILE A 172 -14.80 -7.66 15.74
CA ILE A 172 -14.98 -6.79 14.59
C ILE A 172 -15.37 -7.62 13.38
N GLY A 173 -16.60 -7.37 12.87
CA GLY A 173 -17.11 -7.96 11.66
C GLY A 173 -16.47 -7.43 10.39
N ARG A 174 -16.85 -8.00 9.25
CA ARG A 174 -16.45 -7.53 7.93
C ARG A 174 -17.64 -7.42 7.02
N SER A 175 -17.73 -6.33 6.28
CA SER A 175 -18.75 -6.07 5.26
C SER A 175 -18.10 -6.05 3.87
N GLY A 176 -18.88 -6.30 2.82
CA GLY A 176 -18.40 -6.30 1.45
C GLY A 176 -19.20 -7.21 0.55
N ARG A 177 -18.66 -7.53 -0.63
CA ARG A 177 -19.30 -8.42 -1.60
C ARG A 177 -19.06 -9.91 -1.32
N GLY A 178 -18.20 -10.24 -0.35
CA GLY A 178 -17.77 -11.61 -0.11
C GLY A 178 -16.89 -12.15 -1.24
N ALA A 179 -17.12 -13.38 -1.65
CA ALA A 179 -16.44 -13.97 -2.81
C ALA A 179 -16.86 -13.24 -4.10
N VAL A 180 -15.88 -12.83 -4.90
CA VAL A 180 -16.06 -12.03 -6.13
C VAL A 180 -15.46 -12.71 -7.36
N GLY A 181 -15.32 -14.02 -7.34
CA GLY A 181 -14.82 -14.84 -8.42
C GLY A 181 -14.72 -16.30 -8.01
N ASP A 182 -14.26 -17.12 -8.94
CA ASP A 182 -14.08 -18.55 -8.74
C ASP A 182 -12.82 -18.87 -7.93
N ASP A 183 -12.73 -20.11 -7.46
CA ASP A 183 -11.52 -20.64 -6.85
C ASP A 183 -10.37 -20.64 -7.84
N ASN A 184 -9.19 -20.36 -7.35
CA ASN A 184 -7.94 -20.32 -8.10
C ASN A 184 -6.85 -21.07 -7.35
N VAL A 185 -5.82 -21.47 -8.08
CA VAL A 185 -4.59 -22.04 -7.50
C VAL A 185 -3.39 -21.27 -8.02
N ASN A 186 -2.53 -20.84 -7.10
CA ASN A 186 -1.22 -20.30 -7.41
C ASN A 186 -0.18 -21.42 -7.25
N VAL A 187 0.50 -21.73 -8.34
CA VAL A 187 1.62 -22.68 -8.36
C VAL A 187 2.92 -21.90 -8.43
N TYR A 188 3.69 -21.89 -7.36
CA TYR A 188 5.03 -21.33 -7.32
C TYR A 188 6.02 -22.40 -7.70
N PHE A 189 6.80 -22.14 -8.72
CA PHE A 189 7.72 -23.13 -9.27
C PHE A 189 9.04 -22.52 -9.72
N ARG A 190 10.05 -23.37 -9.87
CA ARG A 190 11.35 -23.07 -10.42
C ARG A 190 11.50 -23.71 -11.78
N ALA A 191 11.96 -22.96 -12.77
CA ALA A 191 12.38 -23.41 -14.09
C ALA A 191 13.24 -22.33 -14.74
N ASP A 192 14.34 -22.67 -15.41
CA ASP A 192 15.12 -21.70 -16.18
C ASP A 192 14.41 -21.37 -17.50
N LEU A 193 13.73 -20.24 -17.53
CA LEU A 193 12.99 -19.73 -18.68
C LEU A 193 13.63 -18.46 -19.28
N ALA A 194 14.83 -18.09 -18.84
CA ALA A 194 15.50 -16.86 -19.26
C ALA A 194 15.61 -16.76 -20.79
N ASP A 195 15.97 -17.84 -21.46
CA ASP A 195 16.08 -17.86 -22.93
C ASP A 195 14.72 -17.82 -23.64
N VAL A 196 13.68 -18.33 -22.98
CA VAL A 196 12.31 -18.33 -23.54
C VAL A 196 11.71 -16.94 -23.52
N VAL A 197 12.02 -16.13 -22.49
CA VAL A 197 11.44 -14.79 -22.30
C VAL A 197 12.32 -13.65 -22.80
N ARG A 198 13.56 -13.93 -23.15
CA ARG A 198 14.54 -12.92 -23.59
C ARG A 198 14.02 -12.08 -24.75
N GLY A 199 14.01 -10.73 -24.54
CA GLY A 199 13.54 -9.74 -25.51
C GLY A 199 12.01 -9.63 -25.60
N ARG A 200 11.30 -10.33 -24.74
CA ARG A 200 9.84 -10.26 -24.59
C ARG A 200 9.42 -10.41 -23.13
N GLU A 201 10.19 -9.80 -22.23
CA GLU A 201 9.95 -9.78 -20.79
C GLU A 201 8.54 -9.23 -20.49
N PHE A 202 7.89 -9.75 -19.47
CA PHE A 202 6.52 -9.40 -19.12
C PHE A 202 6.28 -9.41 -17.61
N ASN A 203 5.34 -8.60 -17.16
CA ASN A 203 4.80 -8.67 -15.81
C ASN A 203 3.90 -9.90 -15.62
N ILE A 204 2.89 -10.02 -16.49
CA ILE A 204 1.99 -11.19 -16.54
C ILE A 204 1.83 -11.60 -18.02
N CYS A 205 1.95 -12.88 -18.27
CA CYS A 205 1.63 -13.51 -19.55
C CYS A 205 0.33 -14.32 -19.40
N GLN A 206 -0.71 -13.93 -20.16
CA GLN A 206 -1.97 -14.68 -20.21
C GLN A 206 -1.81 -15.92 -21.11
N ILE A 207 -1.95 -17.09 -20.51
CA ILE A 207 -1.91 -18.38 -21.21
C ILE A 207 -3.34 -18.81 -21.54
N GLN A 208 -3.60 -19.06 -22.82
CA GLN A 208 -4.93 -19.38 -23.35
C GLN A 208 -5.04 -20.86 -23.80
N HIS A 209 -4.14 -21.72 -23.32
CA HIS A 209 -4.22 -23.15 -23.64
C HIS A 209 -5.46 -23.77 -22.99
N PRO A 210 -6.31 -24.52 -23.73
CA PRO A 210 -7.58 -25.06 -23.21
C PRO A 210 -7.40 -25.99 -22.01
N ASP A 211 -6.30 -26.75 -21.95
CA ASP A 211 -6.01 -27.70 -20.87
C ASP A 211 -5.16 -27.09 -19.74
N ALA A 212 -4.63 -25.87 -19.93
CA ALA A 212 -3.78 -25.18 -18.97
C ALA A 212 -3.97 -23.65 -19.04
N PRO A 213 -5.22 -23.15 -18.91
CA PRO A 213 -5.46 -21.71 -18.93
C PRO A 213 -4.96 -21.05 -17.66
N GLY A 214 -4.46 -19.81 -17.77
CA GLY A 214 -4.03 -19.06 -16.57
C GLY A 214 -3.16 -17.87 -16.87
N GLY A 215 -2.59 -17.30 -15.80
CA GLY A 215 -1.63 -16.21 -15.86
C GLY A 215 -0.26 -16.65 -15.34
N LEU A 216 0.78 -16.48 -16.13
CA LEU A 216 2.14 -16.70 -15.71
C LEU A 216 2.81 -15.39 -15.33
N ALA A 217 3.43 -15.35 -14.16
CA ALA A 217 4.11 -14.16 -13.66
C ALA A 217 5.55 -14.48 -13.24
N SER A 218 6.49 -13.62 -13.62
CA SER A 218 7.88 -13.74 -13.18
C SER A 218 8.06 -13.22 -11.74
N VAL A 219 8.95 -13.86 -10.96
CA VAL A 219 9.32 -13.47 -9.60
C VAL A 219 10.69 -12.79 -9.57
N ASP A 220 11.63 -13.28 -10.39
CA ASP A 220 13.02 -12.80 -10.43
C ASP A 220 13.56 -12.58 -11.85
N GLY A 221 12.69 -12.67 -12.85
CA GLY A 221 13.04 -12.48 -14.25
C GLY A 221 13.68 -13.73 -14.91
N ARG A 222 13.94 -14.82 -14.18
CA ARG A 222 14.73 -15.93 -14.69
C ARG A 222 14.29 -17.32 -14.25
N LEU A 223 14.32 -17.58 -12.95
CA LEU A 223 14.21 -18.94 -12.39
C LEU A 223 12.89 -19.18 -11.68
N HIS A 224 12.31 -18.18 -11.06
CA HIS A 224 11.15 -18.33 -10.20
C HIS A 224 9.89 -17.72 -10.83
N TRP A 225 8.82 -18.49 -10.81
CA TRP A 225 7.59 -18.18 -11.52
C TRP A 225 6.36 -18.51 -10.67
N VAL A 226 5.28 -17.77 -10.89
CA VAL A 226 3.96 -18.11 -10.36
C VAL A 226 3.02 -18.33 -11.52
N PHE A 227 2.38 -19.49 -11.56
CA PHE A 227 1.28 -19.77 -12.48
C PHE A 227 -0.03 -19.72 -11.69
N MET A 228 -0.91 -18.84 -12.11
CA MET A 228 -2.24 -18.64 -11.53
C MET A 228 -3.26 -19.27 -12.47
N THR A 229 -3.97 -20.31 -12.03
CA THR A 229 -4.95 -21.01 -12.86
C THR A 229 -6.28 -21.13 -12.16
N PRO A 230 -7.42 -21.07 -12.91
CA PRO A 230 -8.74 -21.31 -12.37
C PRO A 230 -8.89 -22.73 -11.81
N GLY A 231 -9.75 -22.86 -10.80
CA GLY A 231 -10.08 -24.11 -10.12
C GLY A 231 -9.51 -24.16 -8.71
N GLY A 232 -10.05 -25.06 -7.87
CA GLY A 232 -9.64 -25.23 -6.46
C GLY A 232 -8.88 -26.53 -6.21
N GLU A 233 -8.64 -27.32 -7.23
CA GLU A 233 -8.02 -28.65 -7.11
C GLU A 233 -6.52 -28.52 -6.91
N VAL A 234 -6.02 -29.01 -5.78
CA VAL A 234 -4.60 -28.97 -5.43
C VAL A 234 -3.85 -30.27 -5.75
N ASP A 235 -4.58 -31.36 -5.88
CA ASP A 235 -4.04 -32.69 -6.20
C ASP A 235 -4.10 -32.96 -7.71
N ARG A 236 -3.14 -32.36 -8.45
CA ARG A 236 -3.00 -32.48 -9.91
C ARG A 236 -1.55 -32.74 -10.27
N ASP A 237 -1.32 -33.30 -11.47
CA ASP A 237 0.03 -33.34 -12.07
C ASP A 237 0.46 -31.93 -12.51
N TRP A 238 0.90 -31.13 -11.54
CA TRP A 238 1.33 -29.75 -11.78
C TRP A 238 2.52 -29.65 -12.76
N PRO A 239 3.56 -30.52 -12.68
CA PRO A 239 4.61 -30.51 -13.68
C PRO A 239 4.12 -30.72 -15.11
N ALA A 240 3.19 -31.63 -15.34
CA ALA A 240 2.60 -31.84 -16.68
C ALA A 240 1.78 -30.62 -17.15
N LEU A 241 0.93 -30.06 -16.28
CA LEU A 241 0.15 -28.87 -16.58
C LEU A 241 1.04 -27.66 -16.90
N LEU A 242 2.10 -27.42 -16.10
CA LEU A 242 3.03 -26.32 -16.32
C LEU A 242 3.78 -26.48 -17.64
N ARG A 243 4.26 -27.67 -18.00
CA ARG A 243 4.90 -27.89 -19.31
C ARG A 243 3.94 -27.61 -20.47
N THR A 244 2.66 -27.95 -20.31
CA THR A 244 1.63 -27.61 -21.30
C THR A 244 1.45 -26.09 -21.42
N ALA A 245 1.37 -25.37 -20.30
CA ALA A 245 1.25 -23.90 -20.29
C ALA A 245 2.49 -23.22 -20.87
N LEU A 246 3.68 -23.75 -20.58
CA LEU A 246 4.95 -23.20 -21.08
C LEU A 246 5.16 -23.44 -22.57
N GLY A 247 4.72 -24.59 -23.12
CA GLY A 247 4.97 -24.99 -24.50
C GLY A 247 6.45 -25.32 -24.79
N VAL A 248 7.24 -25.53 -23.72
CA VAL A 248 8.67 -25.91 -23.79
C VAL A 248 8.97 -27.05 -22.83
N PRO A 249 10.05 -27.85 -23.07
CA PRO A 249 10.34 -29.03 -22.27
C PRO A 249 10.53 -28.78 -20.77
N ALA A 250 11.19 -27.68 -20.34
CA ALA A 250 11.52 -27.34 -18.96
C ALA A 250 11.90 -28.55 -18.08
N PRO A 251 13.07 -29.24 -18.35
CA PRO A 251 13.43 -30.46 -17.66
C PRO A 251 13.77 -30.26 -16.17
N ASP A 252 14.19 -29.06 -15.78
CA ASP A 252 14.55 -28.63 -14.43
C ASP A 252 13.36 -28.03 -13.64
N LEU A 253 12.12 -28.21 -14.12
CA LEU A 253 10.94 -27.71 -13.48
C LEU A 253 10.71 -28.39 -12.13
N GLU A 254 10.65 -27.56 -11.06
CA GLU A 254 10.39 -27.97 -9.69
C GLU A 254 9.22 -27.17 -9.12
N VAL A 255 8.17 -27.83 -8.64
CA VAL A 255 7.04 -27.20 -7.94
C VAL A 255 7.43 -26.97 -6.49
N MET A 256 7.51 -25.70 -6.09
CA MET A 256 7.89 -25.29 -4.74
C MET A 256 6.69 -25.21 -3.81
N SER A 257 5.53 -24.75 -4.29
CA SER A 257 4.29 -24.74 -3.51
C SER A 257 3.06 -24.62 -4.40
N VAL A 258 1.94 -25.13 -3.88
CA VAL A 258 0.60 -25.02 -4.46
C VAL A 258 -0.31 -24.40 -3.42
N LEU A 259 -0.94 -23.26 -3.75
CA LEU A 259 -1.73 -22.50 -2.82
C LEU A 259 -3.11 -22.20 -3.42
N PRO A 260 -4.19 -22.84 -2.92
CA PRO A 260 -5.54 -22.49 -3.32
C PRO A 260 -5.94 -21.16 -2.68
N TRP A 261 -6.73 -20.36 -3.41
CA TRP A 261 -7.26 -19.10 -2.94
C TRP A 261 -8.52 -18.72 -3.70
N ARG A 262 -9.32 -17.85 -3.09
CA ARG A 262 -10.51 -17.26 -3.72
C ARG A 262 -10.43 -15.74 -3.63
N PRO A 263 -10.73 -15.01 -4.71
CA PRO A 263 -10.85 -13.56 -4.62
C PRO A 263 -12.05 -13.17 -3.76
N GLU A 264 -11.80 -12.33 -2.75
CA GLU A 264 -12.81 -11.79 -1.84
C GLU A 264 -12.71 -10.27 -1.77
N MET A 265 -13.85 -9.61 -1.57
CA MET A 265 -13.94 -8.19 -1.22
C MET A 265 -14.60 -8.08 0.13
N LEU A 266 -13.78 -7.84 1.18
CA LEU A 266 -14.22 -7.73 2.56
C LEU A 266 -13.44 -6.62 3.28
N VAL A 267 -14.14 -5.73 3.97
CA VAL A 267 -13.58 -4.62 4.73
C VAL A 267 -14.08 -4.71 6.17
N ALA A 268 -13.21 -4.52 7.15
CA ALA A 268 -13.56 -4.49 8.56
C ALA A 268 -14.55 -3.35 8.85
N ASP A 269 -15.57 -3.64 9.67
CA ASP A 269 -16.64 -2.69 9.98
C ASP A 269 -16.11 -1.47 10.78
N ARG A 270 -14.94 -1.63 11.39
CA ARG A 270 -14.15 -0.56 12.03
C ARG A 270 -12.66 -0.95 12.02
N TYR A 271 -11.79 0.06 11.91
CA TYR A 271 -10.33 -0.12 11.89
C TYR A 271 -9.70 0.03 13.28
N SER A 272 -10.46 0.51 14.25
CA SER A 272 -9.97 0.75 15.60
C SER A 272 -10.95 0.22 16.66
N SER A 273 -10.41 -0.25 17.78
CA SER A 273 -11.18 -0.59 18.99
C SER A 273 -10.32 -0.30 20.22
N GLY A 274 -10.59 0.83 20.90
CA GLY A 274 -9.76 1.29 22.00
C GLY A 274 -8.32 1.54 21.55
N ARG A 275 -7.38 0.78 22.12
CA ARG A 275 -5.95 0.93 21.85
C ARG A 275 -5.42 -0.05 20.80
N VAL A 276 -6.30 -0.70 20.05
CA VAL A 276 -5.95 -1.68 19.00
C VAL A 276 -6.42 -1.17 17.65
N HIS A 277 -5.51 -1.13 16.69
CA HIS A 277 -5.76 -0.66 15.32
C HIS A 277 -5.43 -1.77 14.32
N LEU A 278 -6.30 -1.95 13.31
CA LEU A 278 -6.12 -2.90 12.21
C LEU A 278 -5.46 -2.20 11.02
N ALA A 279 -4.53 -2.87 10.33
CA ALA A 279 -3.91 -2.35 9.12
C ALA A 279 -3.69 -3.46 8.07
N GLY A 280 -3.75 -3.10 6.79
CA GLY A 280 -3.59 -4.01 5.67
C GLY A 280 -4.67 -5.10 5.62
N ASP A 281 -4.28 -6.33 5.30
CA ASP A 281 -5.24 -7.45 5.15
C ASP A 281 -6.06 -7.75 6.43
N ALA A 282 -5.60 -7.34 7.61
CA ALA A 282 -6.39 -7.42 8.83
C ALA A 282 -7.62 -6.51 8.78
N ALA A 283 -7.52 -5.37 8.06
CA ALA A 283 -8.57 -4.38 7.88
C ALA A 283 -9.37 -4.56 6.58
N HIS A 284 -8.71 -4.97 5.48
CA HIS A 284 -9.36 -5.10 4.18
C HIS A 284 -8.71 -6.19 3.32
N VAL A 285 -9.56 -6.97 2.68
CA VAL A 285 -9.18 -8.00 1.71
C VAL A 285 -9.81 -7.66 0.37
N MET A 286 -9.05 -7.78 -0.69
CA MET A 286 -9.50 -7.48 -2.04
C MET A 286 -8.84 -8.38 -3.08
N PRO A 287 -9.46 -8.55 -4.27
CA PRO A 287 -8.82 -9.27 -5.36
C PRO A 287 -7.49 -8.64 -5.78
N PRO A 288 -6.59 -9.38 -6.42
CA PRO A 288 -5.26 -8.88 -6.80
C PRO A 288 -5.28 -7.91 -7.99
N TYR A 289 -6.45 -7.63 -8.56
CA TYR A 289 -6.58 -6.78 -9.74
C TYR A 289 -6.22 -5.33 -9.43
N ALA A 290 -5.45 -4.70 -10.31
CA ALA A 290 -4.80 -3.38 -10.12
C ALA A 290 -3.73 -3.33 -9.01
N ALA A 291 -3.35 -4.45 -8.39
CA ALA A 291 -2.28 -4.54 -7.38
C ALA A 291 -2.42 -3.57 -6.19
N VAL A 292 -3.65 -3.28 -5.73
CA VAL A 292 -3.89 -2.22 -4.74
C VAL A 292 -3.81 -2.68 -3.28
N GLY A 293 -3.98 -3.99 -2.98
CA GLY A 293 -4.08 -4.48 -1.60
C GLY A 293 -2.86 -4.12 -0.72
N ALA A 294 -1.66 -4.54 -1.14
CA ALA A 294 -0.43 -4.22 -0.42
C ALA A 294 -0.16 -2.72 -0.35
N ASN A 295 -0.40 -1.99 -1.44
CA ASN A 295 -0.23 -0.54 -1.53
C ASN A 295 -1.20 0.21 -0.58
N THR A 296 -2.45 -0.24 -0.45
CA THR A 296 -3.42 0.31 0.51
C THR A 296 -2.97 0.07 1.94
N GLY A 297 -2.45 -1.13 2.25
CA GLY A 297 -1.93 -1.46 3.57
C GLY A 297 -0.68 -0.65 3.96
N ILE A 298 0.22 -0.36 3.01
CA ILE A 298 1.36 0.54 3.23
C ILE A 298 0.87 1.97 3.52
N ALA A 299 -0.17 2.43 2.82
CA ALA A 299 -0.78 3.73 3.08
C ALA A 299 -1.52 3.77 4.43
N ASP A 300 -2.09 2.65 4.91
CA ASP A 300 -2.63 2.56 6.27
C ASP A 300 -1.52 2.75 7.32
N ALA A 301 -0.38 2.07 7.13
CA ALA A 301 0.78 2.21 8.00
C ALA A 301 1.29 3.66 8.05
N HIS A 302 1.33 4.34 6.91
CA HIS A 302 1.76 5.73 6.81
C HIS A 302 0.82 6.68 7.54
N ASN A 303 -0.48 6.56 7.32
CA ASN A 303 -1.50 7.37 7.99
C ASN A 303 -1.54 7.14 9.52
N LEU A 304 -1.48 5.88 9.96
CA LEU A 304 -1.53 5.54 11.38
C LEU A 304 -0.22 5.89 12.10
N GLY A 305 0.92 5.72 11.43
CA GLY A 305 2.25 5.85 12.03
C GLY A 305 2.51 7.23 12.62
N TRP A 306 2.20 8.32 11.87
CA TRP A 306 2.38 9.67 12.40
C TRP A 306 1.41 10.02 13.52
N LYS A 307 0.15 9.54 13.45
CA LYS A 307 -0.86 9.78 14.48
C LYS A 307 -0.48 9.11 15.79
N LEU A 308 -0.05 7.86 15.74
CA LEU A 308 0.46 7.15 16.91
C LEU A 308 1.70 7.85 17.51
N ALA A 309 2.64 8.29 16.67
CA ALA A 309 3.83 9.01 17.13
C ALA A 309 3.46 10.33 17.82
N ALA A 310 2.53 11.11 17.25
CA ALA A 310 2.07 12.37 17.82
C ALA A 310 1.37 12.17 19.19
N VAL A 311 0.53 11.13 19.31
CA VAL A 311 -0.15 10.81 20.57
C VAL A 311 0.84 10.30 21.62
N LEU A 312 1.76 9.42 21.24
CA LEU A 312 2.74 8.85 22.17
C LEU A 312 3.76 9.88 22.70
N SER A 313 4.09 10.88 21.89
CA SER A 313 4.95 11.99 22.32
C SER A 313 4.21 13.07 23.14
N GLY A 314 2.88 12.98 23.24
CA GLY A 314 2.05 14.00 23.86
C GLY A 314 1.83 15.24 23.00
N ALA A 315 2.22 15.23 21.75
CA ALA A 315 2.01 16.33 20.79
C ALA A 315 0.54 16.41 20.34
N ALA A 316 -0.21 15.32 20.44
CA ALA A 316 -1.63 15.27 20.13
C ALA A 316 -2.44 14.53 21.21
N ALA A 317 -3.73 14.86 21.31
CA ALA A 317 -4.67 14.12 22.15
C ALA A 317 -4.96 12.71 21.54
N PRO A 318 -5.30 11.72 22.39
CA PRO A 318 -5.64 10.37 21.93
C PRO A 318 -6.79 10.34 20.90
N ALA A 319 -7.71 11.27 20.94
CA ALA A 319 -8.83 11.39 20.00
C ALA A 319 -8.39 11.60 18.54
N LEU A 320 -7.16 12.09 18.28
CA LEU A 320 -6.60 12.12 16.93
C LEU A 320 -6.64 10.74 16.25
N LEU A 321 -6.52 9.64 17.01
CA LEU A 321 -6.56 8.28 16.49
C LEU A 321 -7.93 7.87 15.93
N ASP A 322 -9.02 8.52 16.32
CA ASP A 322 -10.36 8.26 15.77
C ASP A 322 -10.41 8.64 14.28
N SER A 323 -9.60 9.62 13.88
CA SER A 323 -9.46 10.02 12.47
C SER A 323 -8.88 8.90 11.57
N TYR A 324 -8.21 7.89 12.13
CA TYR A 324 -7.69 6.77 11.35
C TYR A 324 -8.80 5.97 10.69
N ASP A 325 -9.82 5.59 11.44
CA ASP A 325 -10.99 4.88 10.91
C ASP A 325 -11.76 5.76 9.91
N ALA A 326 -11.99 7.02 10.26
CA ALA A 326 -12.73 7.98 9.41
C ALA A 326 -12.07 8.21 8.05
N GLU A 327 -10.74 8.12 7.96
CA GLU A 327 -9.96 8.31 6.74
C GLU A 327 -9.70 7.01 5.99
N ARG A 328 -9.21 5.97 6.70
CA ARG A 328 -8.66 4.77 6.04
C ARG A 328 -9.71 3.71 5.73
N ARG A 329 -10.78 3.60 6.50
CA ARG A 329 -11.85 2.64 6.18
C ARG A 329 -12.57 3.00 4.85
N PRO A 330 -12.97 4.26 4.57
CA PRO A 330 -13.51 4.63 3.26
C PRO A 330 -12.51 4.42 2.12
N ALA A 331 -11.22 4.72 2.34
CA ALA A 331 -10.17 4.50 1.34
C ALA A 331 -9.94 3.00 1.05
N GLY A 332 -9.94 2.16 2.08
CA GLY A 332 -9.86 0.71 1.95
C GLY A 332 -11.09 0.12 1.24
N TRP A 333 -12.29 0.63 1.57
CA TRP A 333 -13.52 0.24 0.85
C TRP A 333 -13.46 0.60 -0.62
N PHE A 334 -13.06 1.83 -0.95
CA PHE A 334 -12.93 2.28 -2.33
C PHE A 334 -11.91 1.43 -3.11
N ALA A 335 -10.74 1.17 -2.55
CA ALA A 335 -9.72 0.33 -3.18
C ALA A 335 -10.23 -1.10 -3.41
N ALA A 336 -10.94 -1.67 -2.44
CA ALA A 336 -11.51 -3.02 -2.51
C ALA A 336 -12.65 -3.10 -3.56
N ASP A 337 -13.54 -2.10 -3.59
CA ASP A 337 -14.60 -2.00 -4.61
C ASP A 337 -14.01 -1.89 -6.01
N GLN A 338 -13.10 -0.93 -6.20
CA GLN A 338 -12.44 -0.70 -7.48
C GLN A 338 -11.66 -1.93 -7.96
N SER A 339 -10.99 -2.65 -7.07
CA SER A 339 -10.31 -3.89 -7.40
C SER A 339 -11.29 -5.00 -7.78
N SER A 340 -12.37 -5.16 -7.01
CA SER A 340 -13.36 -6.24 -7.23
C SER A 340 -14.15 -6.09 -8.53
N ARG A 341 -14.24 -4.87 -9.08
CA ARG A 341 -14.94 -4.57 -10.33
C ARG A 341 -14.07 -4.71 -11.57
N ARG A 342 -12.74 -4.83 -11.41
CA ARG A 342 -11.81 -5.03 -12.52
C ARG A 342 -11.80 -6.50 -12.91
N ALA A 343 -11.92 -6.74 -14.21
CA ALA A 343 -11.83 -8.10 -14.75
C ALA A 343 -10.40 -8.62 -14.70
N PRO A 344 -10.20 -9.92 -14.46
CA PRO A 344 -8.89 -10.54 -14.59
C PRO A 344 -8.42 -10.67 -16.05
N ASP A 345 -9.31 -10.50 -17.02
CA ASP A 345 -9.01 -10.57 -18.45
C ASP A 345 -8.32 -9.28 -18.92
N LEU A 346 -7.05 -9.42 -19.31
CA LEU A 346 -6.22 -8.31 -19.78
C LEU A 346 -6.64 -7.77 -21.15
N THR A 347 -7.48 -8.51 -21.88
CA THR A 347 -7.99 -8.14 -23.20
C THR A 347 -9.38 -7.50 -23.16
N ALA A 348 -10.02 -7.49 -21.98
CA ALA A 348 -11.34 -6.90 -21.78
C ALA A 348 -11.30 -5.38 -22.03
N ALA A 349 -12.33 -4.85 -22.63
CA ALA A 349 -12.50 -3.40 -22.79
C ALA A 349 -12.56 -2.72 -21.40
N PRO A 350 -11.92 -1.55 -21.21
CA PRO A 350 -11.97 -0.80 -19.98
C PRO A 350 -13.42 -0.46 -19.60
N ASP A 351 -13.82 -0.72 -18.34
CA ASP A 351 -15.09 -0.25 -17.78
C ASP A 351 -14.98 1.26 -17.50
N PRO A 352 -15.75 2.12 -18.20
CA PRO A 352 -15.67 3.57 -18.04
C PRO A 352 -16.15 4.08 -16.67
N THR A 353 -16.79 3.22 -15.88
CA THR A 353 -17.26 3.54 -14.51
C THR A 353 -16.19 3.31 -13.45
N LEU A 354 -15.03 2.75 -13.83
CA LEU A 354 -13.91 2.58 -12.92
C LEU A 354 -13.13 3.88 -12.77
N ALA A 355 -12.58 4.07 -11.56
CA ALA A 355 -11.69 5.20 -11.31
C ALA A 355 -10.44 5.12 -12.22
N HIS A 356 -9.93 6.30 -12.60
CA HIS A 356 -8.68 6.39 -13.33
C HIS A 356 -7.56 5.65 -12.56
N PRO A 357 -6.69 4.87 -13.20
CA PRO A 357 -5.66 4.08 -12.52
C PRO A 357 -4.77 4.89 -11.57
N PHE A 358 -4.46 6.14 -11.90
CA PHE A 358 -3.66 7.01 -11.04
C PHE A 358 -4.35 7.43 -9.73
N VAL A 359 -5.68 7.39 -9.65
CA VAL A 359 -6.39 7.60 -8.37
C VAL A 359 -5.99 6.53 -7.36
N LEU A 360 -5.80 5.30 -7.82
CA LEU A 360 -5.36 4.18 -6.98
C LEU A 360 -3.84 4.17 -6.78
N ALA A 361 -3.07 4.47 -7.83
CA ALA A 361 -1.62 4.31 -7.83
C ALA A 361 -0.86 5.48 -7.18
N ALA A 362 -1.37 6.71 -7.32
CA ALA A 362 -0.73 7.93 -6.84
C ALA A 362 -1.37 8.53 -5.58
N GLY A 363 -2.26 7.79 -4.90
CA GLY A 363 -2.91 8.28 -3.69
C GLY A 363 -3.93 9.41 -3.96
N GLY A 364 -4.63 9.35 -5.10
CA GLY A 364 -5.62 10.36 -5.50
C GLY A 364 -6.95 10.31 -4.74
N PHE A 365 -7.11 9.37 -3.79
CA PHE A 365 -8.31 9.28 -2.95
C PHE A 365 -8.42 10.51 -2.04
N GLN A 366 -9.62 11.06 -1.92
CA GLN A 366 -9.92 12.17 -1.02
C GLN A 366 -10.56 11.65 0.27
N TYR A 367 -9.99 11.97 1.42
CA TYR A 367 -10.60 11.64 2.71
C TYR A 367 -11.88 12.48 2.91
N PRO A 368 -13.01 11.83 3.24
CA PRO A 368 -14.26 12.53 3.46
C PRO A 368 -14.29 13.31 4.78
N ALA A 369 -13.58 12.80 5.80
CA ALA A 369 -13.50 13.32 7.14
C ALA A 369 -12.19 12.89 7.81
N GLY A 370 -11.92 13.33 9.02
CA GLY A 370 -10.77 12.94 9.82
C GLY A 370 -9.94 14.14 10.29
N ALA A 371 -8.61 14.00 10.29
CA ALA A 371 -7.69 15.07 10.67
C ALA A 371 -7.51 16.10 9.53
N ILE A 372 -8.62 16.69 9.09
CA ILE A 372 -8.73 17.71 8.03
C ILE A 372 -9.75 18.78 8.44
N SER A 373 -9.68 19.96 7.84
CA SER A 373 -10.61 21.08 8.07
C SER A 373 -11.05 21.66 6.73
N GLY A 374 -12.37 21.81 6.53
CA GLY A 374 -12.94 22.23 5.25
C GLY A 374 -12.99 21.10 4.21
N GLY A 375 -13.07 19.85 4.65
CA GLY A 375 -13.18 18.69 3.76
C GLY A 375 -14.58 18.52 3.16
N PRO A 376 -14.72 17.65 2.15
CA PRO A 376 -15.99 17.45 1.43
C PRO A 376 -17.11 16.88 2.31
N GLY A 377 -16.78 16.24 3.44
CA GLY A 377 -17.74 15.68 4.40
C GLY A 377 -18.28 16.68 5.43
N GLU A 378 -17.77 17.92 5.48
CA GLU A 378 -18.33 18.99 6.31
C GLU A 378 -19.64 19.53 5.71
N GLY A 379 -20.65 18.69 5.49
CA GLY A 379 -21.95 19.09 4.94
C GLY A 379 -22.66 18.05 4.10
N GLY A 380 -22.12 16.85 3.94
CA GLY A 380 -22.75 15.79 3.17
C GLY A 380 -21.84 14.57 2.95
N GLU A 381 -22.38 13.55 2.33
CA GLU A 381 -21.60 12.38 1.87
C GLU A 381 -20.68 12.82 0.73
N ALA A 382 -19.37 12.61 0.89
CA ALA A 382 -18.40 12.85 -0.16
C ALA A 382 -18.43 11.71 -1.17
N GLU A 383 -18.67 12.02 -2.44
CA GLU A 383 -18.53 11.04 -3.51
C GLU A 383 -17.04 10.73 -3.76
N PRO A 384 -16.68 9.46 -4.01
CA PRO A 384 -15.32 9.09 -4.34
C PRO A 384 -14.85 9.80 -5.61
N ILE A 385 -13.62 10.32 -5.59
CA ILE A 385 -12.97 10.88 -6.78
C ILE A 385 -12.61 9.74 -7.72
N THR A 386 -13.16 9.75 -8.92
CA THR A 386 -12.88 8.77 -9.98
C THR A 386 -11.93 9.31 -11.04
N GLU A 387 -11.85 10.64 -11.20
CA GLU A 387 -10.95 11.30 -12.14
C GLU A 387 -9.65 11.71 -11.43
N PHE A 388 -8.53 11.48 -12.09
CA PHE A 388 -7.24 11.92 -11.56
C PHE A 388 -7.02 13.40 -11.90
N ALA A 389 -7.35 14.27 -10.96
CA ALA A 389 -7.20 15.73 -11.08
C ALA A 389 -6.45 16.26 -9.84
N PRO A 390 -5.10 16.18 -9.82
CA PRO A 390 -4.28 16.59 -8.66
C PRO A 390 -4.28 18.12 -8.52
N ALA A 391 -5.17 18.65 -7.68
CA ALA A 391 -5.40 20.08 -7.48
C ALA A 391 -5.10 20.58 -6.05
N GLY A 392 -4.53 19.75 -5.18
CA GLY A 392 -4.26 20.13 -3.79
C GLY A 392 -5.53 20.41 -2.98
N ARG A 393 -6.58 19.60 -3.17
CA ARG A 393 -7.83 19.68 -2.41
C ARG A 393 -7.61 19.17 -0.98
N VAL A 394 -8.37 19.69 -0.02
CA VAL A 394 -8.37 19.20 1.35
C VAL A 394 -8.74 17.70 1.37
N GLY A 395 -8.01 16.92 2.14
CA GLY A 395 -8.18 15.47 2.23
C GLY A 395 -7.49 14.66 1.13
N THR A 396 -6.82 15.31 0.15
CA THR A 396 -6.01 14.62 -0.87
C THR A 396 -4.53 14.74 -0.56
N ARG A 397 -3.73 13.81 -1.11
CA ARG A 397 -2.28 13.96 -1.18
C ARG A 397 -1.94 15.25 -1.94
N ILE A 398 -0.89 15.98 -1.50
CA ILE A 398 -0.37 17.12 -2.27
C ILE A 398 0.08 16.65 -3.68
N PRO A 399 -0.26 17.38 -4.76
CA PRO A 399 0.23 17.04 -6.09
C PRO A 399 1.75 17.11 -6.18
N HIS A 400 2.35 16.15 -6.88
CA HIS A 400 3.78 16.19 -7.17
C HIS A 400 4.12 17.35 -8.11
N ARG A 401 5.15 18.11 -7.79
CA ARG A 401 5.89 19.03 -8.66
C ARG A 401 7.34 19.06 -8.19
N TRP A 402 8.26 19.10 -9.12
CA TRP A 402 9.66 19.33 -8.80
C TRP A 402 9.88 20.77 -8.33
N LEU A 403 10.61 20.93 -7.25
CA LEU A 403 10.93 22.25 -6.64
C LEU A 403 12.28 22.79 -7.06
N ASP A 404 13.06 21.97 -7.76
CA ASP A 404 14.37 22.35 -8.29
C ASP A 404 14.61 21.73 -9.66
N THR A 405 15.53 22.30 -10.41
CA THR A 405 15.88 21.85 -11.78
C THR A 405 16.70 20.56 -11.79
N ALA A 406 17.22 20.13 -10.64
CA ALA A 406 17.98 18.89 -10.49
C ALA A 406 17.04 17.68 -10.22
N HIS A 407 15.74 17.93 -10.06
CA HIS A 407 14.75 16.91 -9.71
C HIS A 407 15.10 16.15 -8.41
N ALA A 408 15.72 16.87 -7.46
CA ALA A 408 16.13 16.31 -6.17
C ALA A 408 15.06 16.48 -5.08
N LYS A 409 14.26 17.56 -5.15
CA LYS A 409 13.23 17.89 -4.17
C LYS A 409 11.87 18.05 -4.83
N SER A 410 10.90 17.39 -4.26
CA SER A 410 9.49 17.42 -4.67
C SER A 410 8.60 18.13 -3.67
N THR A 411 7.40 18.52 -4.09
CA THR A 411 6.34 18.99 -3.18
C THR A 411 5.95 17.96 -2.13
N VAL A 412 6.05 16.67 -2.40
CA VAL A 412 5.77 15.59 -1.42
C VAL A 412 6.85 15.46 -0.34
N ASP A 413 8.01 16.08 -0.53
CA ASP A 413 9.09 16.09 0.47
C ASP A 413 8.96 17.25 1.49
N ILE A 414 7.95 18.14 1.34
CA ILE A 414 7.87 19.41 2.09
C ILE A 414 7.55 19.18 3.56
N ALA A 415 6.57 18.34 3.85
CA ALA A 415 6.14 18.09 5.21
C ALA A 415 7.19 17.28 5.98
N GLY A 416 7.88 16.36 5.32
CA GLY A 416 8.78 15.43 5.97
C GLY A 416 8.07 14.68 7.11
N PRO A 417 8.74 14.43 8.24
CA PRO A 417 8.11 13.72 9.37
C PRO A 417 7.13 14.59 10.19
N GLY A 418 6.97 15.88 9.85
CA GLY A 418 6.21 16.86 10.61
C GLY A 418 5.05 17.49 9.84
N TRP A 419 4.58 18.62 10.37
CA TRP A 419 3.62 19.48 9.70
C TRP A 419 4.35 20.62 8.99
N ALA A 420 3.80 21.10 7.87
CA ALA A 420 4.34 22.22 7.15
C ALA A 420 3.24 23.07 6.52
N LEU A 421 3.55 24.36 6.28
CA LEU A 421 2.69 25.28 5.55
C LEU A 421 3.34 25.58 4.19
N ALA A 422 2.67 25.20 3.11
CA ALA A 422 3.05 25.53 1.74
C ALA A 422 2.23 26.75 1.29
N VAL A 423 2.87 27.82 0.78
CA VAL A 423 2.21 29.07 0.45
C VAL A 423 2.62 29.59 -0.93
N ALA A 424 1.66 30.20 -1.64
CA ALA A 424 1.98 31.00 -2.82
C ALA A 424 2.08 32.48 -2.44
N GLY A 425 3.09 33.17 -2.97
CA GLY A 425 3.36 34.58 -2.66
C GLY A 425 4.28 34.80 -1.45
N ASP A 426 4.02 35.85 -0.67
CA ASP A 426 4.90 36.26 0.42
C ASP A 426 4.72 35.40 1.68
N PRO A 427 5.74 34.62 2.10
CA PRO A 427 5.69 33.81 3.32
C PRO A 427 5.55 34.65 4.61
N GLN A 428 6.02 35.90 4.62
CA GLN A 428 5.99 36.76 5.80
C GLN A 428 4.58 37.20 6.20
N ARG A 429 3.63 37.06 5.26
CA ARG A 429 2.21 37.29 5.52
C ARG A 429 1.61 36.30 6.51
N TRP A 430 2.16 35.09 6.59
CA TRP A 430 1.59 33.97 7.33
C TRP A 430 2.08 33.94 8.79
N GLN A 431 1.19 33.53 9.71
CA GLN A 431 1.47 33.42 11.14
C GLN A 431 1.51 31.91 11.53
N PRO A 432 2.63 31.24 11.28
CA PRO A 432 2.69 29.77 11.33
C PRO A 432 2.86 29.20 12.75
N ASN A 433 3.10 30.01 13.79
CA ASN A 433 3.33 29.58 15.18
C ASN A 433 4.33 28.39 15.29
N GLY A 434 5.47 28.53 14.62
CA GLY A 434 6.56 27.52 14.64
C GLY A 434 6.48 26.44 13.55
N LEU A 435 5.43 26.43 12.71
CA LEU A 435 5.44 25.56 11.52
C LEU A 435 6.48 26.01 10.49
N PRO A 436 7.19 25.09 9.85
CA PRO A 436 7.97 25.41 8.66
C PRO A 436 7.09 25.97 7.55
N VAL A 437 7.49 27.09 6.95
CA VAL A 437 6.78 27.72 5.83
C VAL A 437 7.60 27.59 4.55
N HIS A 438 6.99 27.04 3.52
CA HIS A 438 7.61 26.84 2.21
C HIS A 438 6.87 27.65 1.15
N ARG A 439 7.59 28.57 0.49
CA ARG A 439 7.05 29.25 -0.70
C ARG A 439 7.07 28.30 -1.87
N LEU A 440 5.93 28.15 -2.53
CA LEU A 440 5.77 27.36 -3.73
C LEU A 440 5.30 28.25 -4.89
N ASP A 441 5.89 27.97 -6.06
CA ASP A 441 5.42 28.49 -7.34
C ASP A 441 4.96 27.31 -8.20
N VAL A 442 3.69 26.93 -8.01
CA VAL A 442 3.10 25.73 -8.60
C VAL A 442 1.68 26.02 -9.11
N ASP A 443 1.27 25.31 -10.13
CA ASP A 443 0.01 25.52 -10.87
C ASP A 443 -1.27 25.25 -10.07
N PHE A 444 -1.20 24.43 -9.03
CA PHE A 444 -2.36 24.06 -8.19
C PHE A 444 -2.58 25.00 -6.98
N LEU A 445 -1.71 25.99 -6.77
CA LEU A 445 -1.78 26.94 -5.65
C LEU A 445 -1.81 28.38 -6.20
N ARG A 446 -2.87 29.14 -5.84
CA ARG A 446 -3.05 30.52 -6.33
C ARG A 446 -2.31 31.51 -5.42
N GLU A 447 -1.94 32.66 -5.96
CA GLU A 447 -1.31 33.75 -5.21
C GLU A 447 -2.15 34.08 -3.96
N GLY A 448 -1.48 34.12 -2.81
CA GLY A 448 -2.09 34.37 -1.51
C GLY A 448 -2.81 33.18 -0.88
N GLU A 449 -2.84 32.01 -1.50
CA GLU A 449 -3.32 30.75 -0.87
C GLU A 449 -2.20 30.04 -0.09
N GLY A 450 -2.61 29.26 0.91
CA GLY A 450 -1.77 28.33 1.67
C GLY A 450 -2.42 26.98 1.84
N LEU A 451 -1.57 25.97 1.97
CA LEU A 451 -1.93 24.59 2.29
C LEU A 451 -1.25 24.19 3.60
N LEU A 452 -2.02 23.73 4.57
CA LEU A 452 -1.47 23.05 5.74
C LEU A 452 -1.31 21.57 5.40
N LEU A 453 -0.06 21.10 5.43
CA LEU A 453 0.33 19.75 5.07
C LEU A 453 0.58 18.91 6.32
N ARG A 454 0.03 17.71 6.34
CA ARG A 454 0.23 16.69 7.36
C ARG A 454 1.53 15.91 7.13
N PRO A 455 2.01 15.18 8.19
CA PRO A 455 3.18 14.30 8.09
C PRO A 455 3.03 13.12 7.11
N ASP A 456 1.85 12.88 6.54
CA ASP A 456 1.56 11.88 5.52
C ASP A 456 1.21 12.51 4.15
N ASP A 457 1.72 13.73 3.90
CA ASP A 457 1.59 14.50 2.66
C ASP A 457 0.15 14.85 2.27
N VAL A 458 -0.80 14.72 3.19
CA VAL A 458 -2.21 15.07 2.95
C VAL A 458 -2.45 16.53 3.28
N VAL A 459 -3.19 17.20 2.42
CA VAL A 459 -3.66 18.58 2.64
C VAL A 459 -4.72 18.57 3.74
N ALA A 460 -4.36 19.09 4.92
CA ALA A 460 -5.27 19.18 6.05
C ALA A 460 -6.19 20.39 5.97
N TRP A 461 -5.72 21.47 5.34
CA TRP A 461 -6.48 22.72 5.17
C TRP A 461 -5.95 23.47 3.94
N ARG A 462 -6.83 24.25 3.30
CA ARG A 462 -6.52 25.17 2.20
C ARG A 462 -7.30 26.48 2.37
N GLY A 463 -6.63 27.60 2.19
CA GLY A 463 -7.30 28.92 2.26
C GLY A 463 -6.36 30.09 2.11
N THR A 464 -6.90 31.30 2.34
CA THR A 464 -6.20 32.58 2.17
C THR A 464 -6.00 33.35 3.48
N ASP A 465 -6.60 32.88 4.59
CA ASP A 465 -6.47 33.51 5.91
C ASP A 465 -5.12 33.12 6.53
N PRO A 466 -4.20 34.04 6.72
CA PRO A 466 -2.86 33.77 7.22
C PRO A 466 -2.81 33.30 8.69
N THR A 467 -3.90 33.48 9.45
CA THR A 467 -3.99 33.07 10.85
C THR A 467 -4.62 31.68 11.02
N ALA A 468 -5.34 31.20 10.01
CA ALA A 468 -6.08 29.94 10.09
C ALA A 468 -5.21 28.70 10.30
N PRO A 469 -4.01 28.53 9.65
CA PRO A 469 -3.23 27.29 9.78
C PRO A 469 -2.89 26.90 11.21
N ALA A 470 -2.47 27.86 12.04
CA ALA A 470 -2.14 27.61 13.44
C ALA A 470 -3.35 27.16 14.26
N ASN A 471 -4.49 27.82 14.07
CA ASN A 471 -5.75 27.49 14.76
C ASN A 471 -6.29 26.12 14.32
N VAL A 472 -6.20 25.82 13.02
CA VAL A 472 -6.60 24.51 12.47
C VAL A 472 -5.73 23.42 13.05
N LEU A 473 -4.40 23.60 13.05
CA LEU A 473 -3.48 22.60 13.59
C LEU A 473 -3.76 22.33 15.08
N GLU A 474 -3.93 23.38 15.89
CA GLU A 474 -4.27 23.23 17.30
C GLU A 474 -5.56 22.43 17.49
N LYS A 475 -6.61 22.76 16.71
CA LYS A 475 -7.88 22.02 16.74
C LYS A 475 -7.69 20.55 16.38
N LEU A 476 -6.97 20.24 15.29
CA LEU A 476 -6.77 18.87 14.83
C LEU A 476 -5.94 18.02 15.80
N LEU A 477 -5.00 18.61 16.53
CA LEU A 477 -4.16 17.90 17.50
C LEU A 477 -4.81 17.74 18.88
N ARG A 478 -5.83 18.55 19.19
CA ARG A 478 -6.55 18.51 20.49
C ARG A 478 -7.93 17.85 20.40
N ALA A 479 -8.44 17.58 19.19
CA ALA A 479 -9.79 17.06 18.93
C ALA A 479 -10.02 15.65 19.47
#